data_13134654268b8a0efae64bd3fee7eea8
#
_entry.id   13134654268b8a0efae64bd3fee7eea8
#
_cell.length_a   1.000
_cell.length_b   1.000
_cell.length_c   1.000
_cell.angle_alpha   90.00
_cell.angle_beta   90.00
_cell.angle_gamma   90.00
#
_symmetry.space_group_name_H-M   'P 1'
#
loop_
_entity.id
_entity.type
_entity.pdbx_description
1 polymer ?
#
loop_
_entity_poly.entity_id
_entity_poly.type
_entity_poly.pdbx_seq_one_letter_code
_entity_poly.pdbx_strand_id
1 'polypeptide(L)'
;MSFKIGQLKIGNDIAVIIIENNLVYKINKGGPQRTLDILRDCVGPNALSEKIRDIKKNFGFSLLTSEIKDLDKLGRIEKPLYPPEIWAVGVTYKRQALEHDKDLEKRKSDSKGIYSYVYSSERAEVFFKGFNRTCVGNLSSLFLRSDSKQTMPEAEMVLVLGEDGLPIGYTLGNDLTAWDIETESPLFLNQAKIWDGSSSIGPFIIPADQIVDPYLCMLRCVVKRDGKEIIKSSGETSQLKRSIEELCYFLKLHNKVPCGTILFTGTCCVIPHNFALEDNDEVIVSMSQIGELRNNILRHKVVDKNYNRR
;
A
#
# COMPACT_ATOMS: atom_id res chain seq x y z
N MET A 1 17.79 13.67 11.99
CA MET A 1 17.46 12.36 12.57
C MET A 1 16.38 11.73 11.70
N SER A 2 16.60 10.51 11.23
CA SER A 2 15.64 9.80 10.39
C SER A 2 14.86 8.80 11.24
N PHE A 3 13.52 8.87 11.15
CA PHE A 3 12.63 7.96 11.87
C PHE A 3 11.87 7.06 10.91
N LYS A 4 11.59 5.82 11.34
CA LYS A 4 10.56 4.97 10.74
C LYS A 4 9.71 4.41 11.89
N ILE A 5 8.42 4.19 11.62
CA ILE A 5 7.49 3.57 12.56
C ILE A 5 7.06 2.23 12.00
N GLY A 6 7.04 1.22 12.86
CA GLY A 6 6.54 -0.10 12.52
C GLY A 6 5.83 -0.75 13.71
N GLN A 7 5.35 -1.95 13.48
CA GLN A 7 4.80 -2.81 14.51
C GLN A 7 5.50 -4.18 14.46
N LEU A 8 5.85 -4.70 15.63
CA LEU A 8 6.48 -6.00 15.79
C LEU A 8 5.60 -6.87 16.67
N LYS A 9 5.23 -8.04 16.17
CA LYS A 9 4.54 -9.07 16.97
C LYS A 9 5.56 -9.95 17.64
N ILE A 10 5.54 -9.93 18.99
CA ILE A 10 6.39 -10.75 19.85
C ILE A 10 5.47 -11.66 20.65
N GLY A 11 5.45 -12.96 20.34
CA GLY A 11 4.46 -13.86 20.89
C GLY A 11 3.02 -13.43 20.52
N ASN A 12 2.19 -13.13 21.52
CA ASN A 12 0.81 -12.65 21.32
C ASN A 12 0.68 -11.11 21.35
N ASP A 13 1.74 -10.40 21.73
CA ASP A 13 1.73 -8.96 21.89
C ASP A 13 2.21 -8.25 20.62
N ILE A 14 1.64 -7.07 20.36
CA ILE A 14 2.08 -6.18 19.29
C ILE A 14 2.68 -4.94 19.96
N ALA A 15 3.95 -4.68 19.64
CA ALA A 15 4.66 -3.51 20.10
C ALA A 15 4.87 -2.52 18.94
N VAL A 16 4.65 -1.23 19.17
CA VAL A 16 5.11 -0.19 18.27
C VAL A 16 6.63 -0.08 18.40
N ILE A 17 7.29 -0.11 17.25
CA ILE A 17 8.73 0.09 17.14
C ILE A 17 9.03 1.40 16.42
N ILE A 18 10.06 2.08 16.93
CA ILE A 18 10.64 3.28 16.30
C ILE A 18 12.04 2.91 15.84
N ILE A 19 12.32 3.19 14.59
CA ILE A 19 13.65 3.03 14.02
C ILE A 19 14.27 4.41 13.90
N GLU A 20 15.41 4.62 14.54
CA GLU A 20 16.17 5.86 14.48
C GLU A 20 17.62 5.53 14.11
N ASN A 21 18.09 6.03 12.96
CA ASN A 21 19.46 5.78 12.47
C ASN A 21 19.83 4.28 12.45
N ASN A 22 18.95 3.42 11.96
CA ASN A 22 19.04 1.96 11.92
C ASN A 22 18.94 1.22 13.29
N LEU A 23 18.91 1.94 14.40
CA LEU A 23 18.67 1.36 15.70
C LEU A 23 17.16 1.18 15.90
N VAL A 24 16.76 0.05 16.44
CA VAL A 24 15.35 -0.29 16.67
C VAL A 24 15.01 -0.19 18.13
N TYR A 25 13.99 0.57 18.43
CA TYR A 25 13.53 0.83 19.79
C TYR A 25 12.07 0.45 19.96
N LYS A 26 11.68 0.07 21.18
CA LYS A 26 10.29 0.10 21.63
C LYS A 26 10.03 1.35 22.48
N ILE A 27 8.80 1.81 22.46
CA ILE A 27 8.34 2.87 23.35
C ILE A 27 8.18 2.28 24.77
N ASN A 28 8.67 2.98 25.77
CA ASN A 28 8.60 2.52 27.16
C ASN A 28 7.15 2.48 27.66
N LYS A 29 6.93 1.74 28.75
CA LYS A 29 5.63 1.60 29.41
C LYS A 29 5.05 2.96 29.79
N GLY A 30 3.75 3.16 29.52
CA GLY A 30 3.04 4.43 29.72
C GLY A 30 2.93 5.27 28.47
N GLY A 31 3.77 5.07 27.44
CA GLY A 31 3.64 5.70 26.13
C GLY A 31 2.64 4.98 25.22
N PRO A 32 2.40 5.54 24.02
CA PRO A 32 1.49 4.94 23.02
C PRO A 32 1.88 3.50 22.68
N GLN A 33 0.90 2.60 22.64
CA GLN A 33 1.10 1.18 22.33
C GLN A 33 0.55 0.78 20.95
N ARG A 34 -0.14 1.70 20.26
CA ARG A 34 -0.67 1.51 18.91
C ARG A 34 -0.19 2.63 18.00
N THR A 35 0.13 2.31 16.77
CA THR A 35 0.54 3.32 15.78
C THR A 35 -0.53 4.40 15.63
N LEU A 36 -1.83 4.04 15.58
CA LEU A 36 -2.92 5.02 15.47
C LEU A 36 -2.92 6.05 16.62
N ASP A 37 -2.50 5.66 17.84
CA ASP A 37 -2.42 6.60 18.97
C ASP A 37 -1.28 7.62 18.79
N ILE A 38 -0.24 7.25 18.02
CA ILE A 38 0.84 8.17 17.64
C ILE A 38 0.37 9.14 16.56
N LEU A 39 -0.45 8.66 15.61
CA LEU A 39 -0.91 9.47 14.48
C LEU A 39 -1.97 10.50 14.88
N ARG A 40 -2.71 10.27 15.98
CA ARG A 40 -3.72 11.22 16.46
C ARG A 40 -3.15 12.60 16.70
N ASP A 41 -3.94 13.60 16.37
CA ASP A 41 -3.61 15.02 16.47
C ASP A 41 -2.44 15.46 15.56
N CYS A 42 -1.95 14.57 14.69
CA CYS A 42 -0.96 14.95 13.70
C CYS A 42 -1.62 15.72 12.56
N VAL A 43 -1.18 16.97 12.36
CA VAL A 43 -1.61 17.87 11.30
C VAL A 43 -0.38 18.45 10.61
N GLY A 44 -0.30 18.25 9.29
CA GLY A 44 0.82 18.72 8.49
C GLY A 44 2.04 17.80 8.47
N PRO A 45 2.98 18.06 7.55
CA PRO A 45 4.04 17.11 7.19
C PRO A 45 5.06 16.84 8.31
N ASN A 46 5.30 17.80 9.21
CA ASN A 46 6.29 17.65 10.29
C ASN A 46 5.72 16.97 11.54
N ALA A 47 4.38 16.91 11.65
CA ALA A 47 3.69 16.54 12.88
C ALA A 47 4.09 15.17 13.41
N LEU A 48 4.29 14.18 12.53
CA LEU A 48 4.65 12.84 12.95
C LEU A 48 6.08 12.77 13.51
N SER A 49 7.04 13.45 12.91
CA SER A 49 8.40 13.55 13.44
C SER A 49 8.47 14.26 14.78
N GLU A 50 7.69 15.34 14.95
CA GLU A 50 7.57 16.08 16.21
C GLU A 50 6.95 15.19 17.29
N LYS A 51 5.85 14.50 16.97
CA LYS A 51 5.19 13.55 17.89
C LYS A 51 6.13 12.45 18.37
N ILE A 52 6.96 11.89 17.49
CA ILE A 52 7.96 10.87 17.86
C ILE A 52 8.99 11.45 18.84
N ARG A 53 9.49 12.69 18.60
CA ARG A 53 10.42 13.35 19.51
C ARG A 53 9.81 13.60 20.88
N ASP A 54 8.55 14.05 20.92
CA ASP A 54 7.82 14.27 22.17
C ASP A 54 7.59 12.97 22.94
N ILE A 55 7.23 11.88 22.26
CA ILE A 55 7.11 10.55 22.87
C ILE A 55 8.46 10.11 23.46
N LYS A 56 9.55 10.31 22.71
CA LYS A 56 10.90 9.98 23.21
C LYS A 56 11.26 10.78 24.46
N LYS A 57 10.93 12.07 24.47
CA LYS A 57 11.21 12.96 25.62
C LYS A 57 10.38 12.58 26.86
N ASN A 58 9.10 12.27 26.67
CA ASN A 58 8.16 12.08 27.79
C ASN A 58 8.17 10.66 28.35
N PHE A 59 8.40 9.64 27.51
CA PHE A 59 8.32 8.23 27.91
C PHE A 59 9.65 7.48 27.77
N GLY A 60 10.54 8.00 26.91
CA GLY A 60 11.80 7.33 26.58
C GLY A 60 11.62 6.12 25.65
N PHE A 61 12.74 5.67 25.12
CA PHE A 61 12.83 4.50 24.24
C PHE A 61 13.80 3.47 24.84
N SER A 62 13.46 2.19 24.70
CA SER A 62 14.37 1.09 25.05
C SER A 62 14.86 0.40 23.79
N LEU A 63 16.17 0.24 23.67
CA LEU A 63 16.79 -0.45 22.53
C LEU A 63 16.34 -1.92 22.49
N LEU A 64 15.85 -2.36 21.32
CA LEU A 64 15.53 -3.76 21.05
C LEU A 64 16.66 -4.46 20.30
N THR A 65 17.17 -3.82 19.26
CA THR A 65 18.31 -4.33 18.48
C THR A 65 19.03 -3.18 17.79
N SER A 66 20.32 -3.38 17.49
CA SER A 66 21.17 -2.42 16.82
C SER A 66 21.02 -2.45 15.29
N GLU A 67 20.30 -3.41 14.74
CA GLU A 67 20.16 -3.55 13.29
C GLU A 67 18.74 -4.00 12.90
N ILE A 68 18.19 -3.37 11.86
CA ILE A 68 16.85 -3.70 11.33
C ILE A 68 16.76 -5.15 10.85
N LYS A 69 17.86 -5.69 10.28
CA LYS A 69 17.90 -7.07 9.79
C LYS A 69 17.72 -8.13 10.88
N ASP A 70 17.90 -7.75 12.15
CA ASP A 70 17.73 -8.65 13.29
C ASP A 70 16.32 -8.65 13.86
N LEU A 71 15.40 -7.84 13.31
CA LEU A 71 13.99 -7.81 13.76
C LEU A 71 13.31 -9.17 13.65
N ASP A 72 13.60 -9.93 12.61
CA ASP A 72 13.01 -11.27 12.40
C ASP A 72 13.38 -12.27 13.51
N LYS A 73 14.51 -12.03 14.20
CA LYS A 73 14.93 -12.85 15.37
C LYS A 73 14.12 -12.54 16.63
N LEU A 74 13.52 -11.34 16.69
CA LEU A 74 12.74 -10.87 17.85
C LEU A 74 11.25 -11.16 17.69
N GLY A 75 10.75 -11.16 16.46
CA GLY A 75 9.35 -11.36 16.18
C GLY A 75 9.00 -11.13 14.71
N ARG A 76 7.71 -11.12 14.40
CA ARG A 76 7.22 -10.87 13.04
C ARG A 76 6.90 -9.39 12.85
N ILE A 77 7.43 -8.79 11.76
CA ILE A 77 7.03 -7.45 11.34
C ILE A 77 5.57 -7.51 10.90
N GLU A 78 4.72 -6.73 11.56
CA GLU A 78 3.31 -6.59 11.25
C GLU A 78 3.06 -5.41 10.31
N LYS A 79 1.80 -5.20 9.89
CA LYS A 79 1.42 -3.93 9.24
C LYS A 79 1.86 -2.77 10.12
N PRO A 80 2.42 -1.70 9.54
CA PRO A 80 2.89 -0.58 10.36
C PRO A 80 1.75 0.16 11.07
N LEU A 81 0.52 0.03 10.58
CA LEU A 81 -0.71 0.45 11.26
C LEU A 81 -1.89 -0.45 10.84
N TYR A 82 -2.96 -0.40 11.62
CA TYR A 82 -4.27 -0.98 11.28
C TYR A 82 -5.18 0.14 10.79
N PRO A 83 -5.25 0.39 9.45
CA PRO A 83 -5.95 1.55 8.92
C PRO A 83 -7.48 1.42 9.13
N PRO A 84 -8.17 2.51 9.52
CA PRO A 84 -9.62 2.51 9.60
C PRO A 84 -10.25 2.34 8.23
N GLU A 85 -9.69 2.98 7.22
CA GLU A 85 -10.14 2.94 5.83
C GLU A 85 -8.95 2.84 4.89
N ILE A 86 -9.18 2.20 3.74
CA ILE A 86 -8.22 2.08 2.66
C ILE A 86 -8.87 2.58 1.38
N TRP A 87 -8.28 3.61 0.80
CA TRP A 87 -8.68 4.21 -0.47
C TRP A 87 -7.57 4.10 -1.48
N ALA A 88 -7.91 4.21 -2.75
CA ALA A 88 -6.95 4.24 -3.83
C ALA A 88 -7.36 5.24 -4.90
N VAL A 89 -6.40 5.68 -5.70
CA VAL A 89 -6.62 6.54 -6.86
C VAL A 89 -6.12 5.83 -8.10
N GLY A 90 -7.04 5.54 -9.01
CA GLY A 90 -6.74 4.87 -10.28
C GLY A 90 -6.24 5.84 -11.35
N VAL A 91 -5.59 5.25 -12.36
CA VAL A 91 -5.25 5.93 -13.63
C VAL A 91 -4.41 7.21 -13.45
N THR A 92 -3.46 7.18 -12.53
CA THR A 92 -2.66 8.36 -12.17
C THR A 92 -1.38 8.51 -13.01
N TYR A 93 -0.99 7.46 -13.77
CA TYR A 93 0.21 7.46 -14.61
C TYR A 93 -0.13 7.23 -16.08
N LYS A 94 0.38 8.11 -16.98
CA LYS A 94 0.07 8.08 -18.41
C LYS A 94 0.42 6.75 -19.08
N ARG A 95 1.60 6.23 -18.77
CA ARG A 95 2.09 4.99 -19.37
C ARG A 95 1.16 3.81 -19.07
N GLN A 96 0.70 3.72 -17.82
CA GLN A 96 -0.22 2.66 -17.42
C GLN A 96 -1.58 2.80 -18.10
N ALA A 97 -2.17 4.02 -18.13
CA ALA A 97 -3.43 4.28 -18.85
C ALA A 97 -3.37 3.81 -20.30
N LEU A 98 -2.29 4.14 -21.02
CA LEU A 98 -2.09 3.74 -22.41
C LEU A 98 -1.95 2.21 -22.58
N GLU A 99 -1.24 1.53 -21.68
CA GLU A 99 -1.08 0.07 -21.76
C GLU A 99 -2.40 -0.65 -21.45
N HIS A 100 -3.18 -0.15 -20.49
CA HIS A 100 -4.53 -0.66 -20.19
C HIS A 100 -5.47 -0.52 -21.40
N ASP A 101 -5.53 0.66 -22.03
CA ASP A 101 -6.37 0.85 -23.22
C ASP A 101 -5.96 -0.05 -24.38
N LYS A 102 -4.65 -0.25 -24.63
CA LYS A 102 -4.16 -1.21 -25.63
C LYS A 102 -4.60 -2.65 -25.34
N ASP A 103 -4.66 -3.07 -24.06
CA ASP A 103 -5.15 -4.40 -23.71
C ASP A 103 -6.66 -4.52 -23.94
N LEU A 104 -7.45 -3.49 -23.58
CA LEU A 104 -8.87 -3.44 -23.86
C LEU A 104 -9.17 -3.50 -25.36
N GLU A 105 -8.38 -2.84 -26.19
CA GLU A 105 -8.49 -2.92 -27.66
C GLU A 105 -8.25 -4.34 -28.17
N LYS A 106 -7.20 -5.02 -27.67
CA LYS A 106 -6.90 -6.43 -28.01
C LYS A 106 -8.03 -7.37 -27.61
N ARG A 107 -8.66 -7.11 -26.45
CA ARG A 107 -9.81 -7.88 -25.93
C ARG A 107 -11.11 -7.53 -26.67
N LYS A 108 -11.12 -6.53 -27.55
CA LYS A 108 -12.32 -5.98 -28.23
C LYS A 108 -13.38 -5.51 -27.22
N SER A 109 -12.94 -4.94 -26.10
CA SER A 109 -13.81 -4.44 -25.04
C SER A 109 -14.60 -3.20 -25.52
N ASP A 110 -15.86 -3.10 -25.09
CA ASP A 110 -16.68 -1.90 -25.29
C ASP A 110 -16.20 -0.71 -24.45
N SER A 111 -15.35 -0.96 -23.44
CA SER A 111 -14.76 0.05 -22.56
C SER A 111 -13.40 0.59 -23.04
N LYS A 112 -13.00 0.30 -24.27
CA LYS A 112 -11.74 0.80 -24.84
C LYS A 112 -11.65 2.33 -24.76
N GLY A 113 -10.46 2.84 -24.43
CA GLY A 113 -10.21 4.28 -24.27
C GLY A 113 -10.65 4.87 -22.94
N ILE A 114 -11.25 4.08 -22.04
CA ILE A 114 -11.73 4.59 -20.77
C ILE A 114 -10.60 5.06 -19.84
N TYR A 115 -9.45 4.38 -19.83
CA TYR A 115 -8.31 4.77 -19.01
C TYR A 115 -7.70 6.09 -19.48
N SER A 116 -7.56 6.31 -20.79
CA SER A 116 -7.11 7.58 -21.35
C SER A 116 -8.12 8.71 -21.09
N TYR A 117 -9.41 8.40 -21.14
CA TYR A 117 -10.47 9.35 -20.78
C TYR A 117 -10.35 9.76 -19.31
N VAL A 118 -10.30 8.80 -18.38
CA VAL A 118 -10.18 9.08 -16.94
C VAL A 118 -8.86 9.80 -16.64
N TYR A 119 -7.75 9.38 -17.25
CA TYR A 119 -6.47 10.07 -17.11
C TYR A 119 -6.58 11.55 -17.50
N SER A 120 -7.32 11.87 -18.56
CA SER A 120 -7.48 13.24 -19.09
C SER A 120 -8.52 14.06 -18.34
N SER A 121 -9.42 13.41 -17.58
CA SER A 121 -10.52 14.06 -16.87
C SER A 121 -10.02 15.03 -15.79
N GLU A 122 -10.84 16.02 -15.44
CA GLU A 122 -10.58 16.92 -14.31
C GLU A 122 -10.71 16.19 -12.98
N ARG A 123 -11.69 15.29 -12.86
CA ARG A 123 -11.94 14.50 -11.65
C ARG A 123 -10.99 13.31 -11.56
N ALA A 124 -10.35 13.12 -10.40
CA ALA A 124 -9.61 11.90 -10.10
C ALA A 124 -10.56 10.71 -9.87
N GLU A 125 -10.16 9.53 -10.30
CA GLU A 125 -10.83 8.29 -9.95
C GLU A 125 -10.40 7.87 -8.55
N VAL A 126 -11.19 8.22 -7.54
CA VAL A 126 -10.98 7.80 -6.15
C VAL A 126 -11.96 6.67 -5.84
N PHE A 127 -11.44 5.53 -5.41
CA PHE A 127 -12.26 4.37 -5.06
C PHE A 127 -11.89 3.78 -3.70
N PHE A 128 -12.87 3.13 -3.08
CA PHE A 128 -12.68 2.44 -1.83
C PHE A 128 -11.98 1.11 -2.08
N LYS A 129 -10.81 0.90 -1.44
CA LYS A 129 -9.99 -0.31 -1.60
C LYS A 129 -10.22 -1.32 -0.47
N GLY A 130 -10.84 -0.92 0.62
CA GLY A 130 -11.22 -1.81 1.69
C GLY A 130 -10.90 -1.33 3.10
N PHE A 131 -10.80 -2.30 3.98
CA PHE A 131 -10.59 -2.10 5.41
C PHE A 131 -9.33 -2.79 5.89
N ASN A 132 -8.98 -2.58 7.15
CA ASN A 132 -7.88 -3.30 7.79
C ASN A 132 -7.90 -4.83 7.55
N ARG A 133 -9.07 -5.47 7.51
CA ARG A 133 -9.20 -6.93 7.30
C ARG A 133 -8.81 -7.39 5.89
N THR A 134 -8.96 -6.53 4.86
CA THR A 134 -8.62 -6.87 3.47
C THR A 134 -7.15 -6.61 3.14
N CYS A 135 -6.41 -6.03 4.08
CA CYS A 135 -5.02 -5.63 3.91
C CYS A 135 -4.11 -6.45 4.83
N VAL A 136 -2.99 -6.93 4.30
CA VAL A 136 -1.97 -7.68 5.03
C VAL A 136 -0.69 -6.87 5.22
N GLY A 137 0.22 -7.34 6.04
CA GLY A 137 1.52 -6.71 6.29
C GLY A 137 2.66 -7.35 5.50
N ASN A 138 3.88 -6.90 5.79
CA ASN A 138 5.10 -7.48 5.27
C ASN A 138 5.23 -8.95 5.66
N LEU A 139 5.76 -9.79 4.76
CA LEU A 139 5.95 -11.24 4.93
C LEU A 139 4.64 -12.03 5.17
N SER A 140 3.49 -11.40 5.02
CA SER A 140 2.19 -12.06 5.06
C SER A 140 1.73 -12.44 3.66
N SER A 141 0.84 -13.42 3.54
CA SER A 141 0.33 -13.83 2.23
C SER A 141 -0.74 -12.87 1.72
N LEU A 142 -0.64 -12.49 0.47
CA LEU A 142 -1.73 -11.96 -0.35
C LEU A 142 -2.48 -13.12 -0.99
N PHE A 143 -3.76 -12.92 -1.31
CA PHE A 143 -4.59 -13.99 -1.81
C PHE A 143 -5.15 -13.68 -3.20
N LEU A 144 -5.04 -14.64 -4.12
CA LEU A 144 -5.73 -14.60 -5.41
C LEU A 144 -7.18 -15.03 -5.22
N ARG A 145 -8.09 -14.39 -5.94
CA ARG A 145 -9.49 -14.84 -6.03
C ARG A 145 -9.57 -16.19 -6.74
N SER A 146 -10.41 -17.08 -6.26
CA SER A 146 -10.63 -18.38 -6.91
C SER A 146 -11.38 -18.29 -8.25
N ASP A 147 -12.09 -17.18 -8.48
CA ASP A 147 -12.87 -16.90 -9.69
C ASP A 147 -12.13 -15.96 -10.68
N SER A 148 -10.92 -15.50 -10.36
CA SER A 148 -10.06 -14.73 -11.26
C SER A 148 -8.95 -15.61 -11.83
N LYS A 149 -8.71 -15.46 -13.13
CA LYS A 149 -7.63 -16.12 -13.87
C LYS A 149 -6.43 -15.19 -14.10
N GLN A 150 -6.62 -13.90 -13.88
CA GLN A 150 -5.59 -12.91 -14.14
C GLN A 150 -5.58 -11.84 -13.04
N THR A 151 -4.89 -12.16 -11.95
CA THR A 151 -4.59 -11.18 -10.90
C THR A 151 -3.19 -10.64 -11.08
N MET A 152 -3.03 -9.31 -10.99
CA MET A 152 -1.77 -8.60 -11.21
C MET A 152 -1.37 -7.81 -9.96
N PRO A 153 -0.05 -7.64 -9.68
CA PRO A 153 0.41 -6.76 -8.63
C PRO A 153 0.48 -5.31 -9.13
N GLU A 154 0.12 -4.37 -8.28
CA GLU A 154 0.31 -2.94 -8.48
C GLU A 154 1.14 -2.37 -7.33
N ALA A 155 2.43 -2.13 -7.60
CA ALA A 155 3.36 -1.54 -6.63
C ALA A 155 3.13 -0.04 -6.52
N GLU A 156 2.93 0.48 -5.30
CA GLU A 156 2.53 1.85 -5.08
C GLU A 156 3.25 2.51 -3.90
N MET A 157 3.46 3.80 -4.01
CA MET A 157 3.64 4.66 -2.85
C MET A 157 2.27 4.89 -2.20
N VAL A 158 2.21 4.78 -0.89
CA VAL A 158 0.96 4.88 -0.12
C VAL A 158 1.08 6.00 0.90
N LEU A 159 0.08 6.88 0.94
CA LEU A 159 -0.01 7.98 1.89
C LEU A 159 -0.65 7.50 3.19
N VAL A 160 -0.12 7.95 4.32
CA VAL A 160 -0.76 7.83 5.63
C VAL A 160 -1.30 9.20 6.01
N LEU A 161 -2.62 9.31 6.15
CA LEU A 161 -3.31 10.58 6.31
C LEU A 161 -3.50 10.95 7.80
N GLY A 162 -3.27 12.23 8.12
CA GLY A 162 -3.49 12.83 9.42
C GLY A 162 -4.93 13.28 9.66
N GLU A 163 -5.14 14.06 10.73
CA GLU A 163 -6.46 14.58 11.10
C GLU A 163 -7.06 15.56 10.08
N ASP A 164 -6.20 16.24 9.32
CA ASP A 164 -6.59 17.14 8.23
C ASP A 164 -6.83 16.41 6.89
N GLY A 165 -6.62 15.08 6.88
CA GLY A 165 -6.69 14.26 5.68
C GLY A 165 -5.59 14.57 4.66
N LEU A 166 -4.45 15.11 5.11
CA LEU A 166 -3.23 15.29 4.33
C LEU A 166 -2.14 14.33 4.80
N PRO A 167 -1.11 14.06 3.98
CA PRO A 167 -0.08 13.09 4.33
C PRO A 167 0.75 13.54 5.53
N ILE A 168 0.83 12.69 6.55
CA ILE A 168 1.76 12.80 7.67
C ILE A 168 2.91 11.80 7.57
N GLY A 169 2.78 10.82 6.66
CA GLY A 169 3.80 9.81 6.39
C GLY A 169 3.53 9.03 5.11
N TYR A 170 4.52 8.23 4.74
CA TYR A 170 4.49 7.38 3.55
C TYR A 170 4.85 5.94 3.91
N THR A 171 4.26 4.99 3.17
CA THR A 171 4.62 3.57 3.22
C THR A 171 4.57 2.98 1.80
N LEU A 172 4.94 1.71 1.65
CA LEU A 172 4.75 0.97 0.40
C LEU A 172 3.42 0.21 0.44
N GLY A 173 2.88 -0.06 -0.74
CA GLY A 173 1.72 -0.91 -0.88
C GLY A 173 1.74 -1.75 -2.15
N ASN A 174 0.93 -2.78 -2.14
CA ASN A 174 0.58 -3.59 -3.30
C ASN A 174 -0.94 -3.64 -3.40
N ASP A 175 -1.49 -3.06 -4.46
CA ASP A 175 -2.91 -3.06 -4.79
C ASP A 175 -3.21 -4.19 -5.78
N LEU A 176 -3.47 -5.42 -5.29
CA LEU A 176 -3.80 -6.52 -6.20
C LEU A 176 -5.06 -6.20 -6.99
N THR A 177 -4.99 -6.48 -8.29
CA THR A 177 -6.06 -6.25 -9.25
C THR A 177 -6.43 -7.54 -9.94
N ALA A 178 -7.70 -7.98 -9.82
CA ALA A 178 -8.27 -9.04 -10.64
C ALA A 178 -8.60 -8.46 -12.01
N TRP A 179 -7.60 -8.40 -12.90
CA TRP A 179 -7.63 -7.68 -14.18
C TRP A 179 -8.69 -8.21 -15.13
N ASP A 180 -8.91 -9.51 -15.15
CA ASP A 180 -9.97 -10.13 -15.95
C ASP A 180 -11.38 -9.68 -15.53
N ILE A 181 -11.61 -9.45 -14.22
CA ILE A 181 -12.87 -8.94 -13.69
C ILE A 181 -13.01 -7.42 -13.99
N GLU A 182 -11.93 -6.66 -13.80
CA GLU A 182 -11.92 -5.21 -14.08
C GLU A 182 -12.21 -4.92 -15.56
N THR A 183 -11.64 -5.73 -16.47
CA THR A 183 -11.83 -5.56 -17.91
C THR A 183 -13.16 -6.09 -18.44
N GLU A 184 -13.87 -6.90 -17.66
CA GLU A 184 -15.22 -7.33 -18.01
C GLU A 184 -16.21 -6.16 -17.96
N SER A 185 -16.13 -5.31 -16.94
CA SER A 185 -16.92 -4.07 -16.84
C SER A 185 -16.31 -3.10 -15.82
N PRO A 186 -16.20 -1.80 -16.14
CA PRO A 186 -15.79 -0.79 -15.16
C PRO A 186 -16.66 -0.75 -13.89
N LEU A 187 -17.91 -1.23 -13.98
CA LEU A 187 -18.82 -1.32 -12.83
C LEU A 187 -18.45 -2.45 -11.87
N PHE A 188 -17.57 -3.36 -12.25
CA PHE A 188 -17.06 -4.44 -11.41
C PHE A 188 -15.79 -4.07 -10.64
N LEU A 189 -15.39 -2.79 -10.66
CA LEU A 189 -14.18 -2.30 -9.99
C LEU A 189 -14.09 -2.77 -8.53
N ASN A 190 -15.16 -2.67 -7.76
CA ASN A 190 -15.15 -3.13 -6.37
C ASN A 190 -14.84 -4.63 -6.24
N GLN A 191 -15.35 -5.46 -7.14
CA GLN A 191 -15.06 -6.90 -7.14
C GLN A 191 -13.64 -7.18 -7.61
N ALA A 192 -13.12 -6.36 -8.54
CA ALA A 192 -11.77 -6.46 -9.07
C ALA A 192 -10.69 -6.01 -8.07
N LYS A 193 -11.05 -5.19 -7.07
CA LYS A 193 -10.12 -4.53 -6.14
C LYS A 193 -10.30 -4.93 -4.66
N ILE A 194 -11.46 -5.47 -4.24
CA ILE A 194 -11.76 -5.70 -2.82
C ILE A 194 -12.10 -7.16 -2.53
N TRP A 195 -11.20 -7.85 -1.83
CA TRP A 195 -11.40 -9.16 -1.22
C TRP A 195 -10.40 -9.36 -0.07
N ASP A 196 -10.57 -10.39 0.76
CA ASP A 196 -9.67 -10.64 1.88
C ASP A 196 -8.27 -10.96 1.38
N GLY A 197 -7.29 -10.16 1.82
CA GLY A 197 -5.90 -10.25 1.34
C GLY A 197 -5.67 -9.68 -0.05
N SER A 198 -6.49 -8.71 -0.50
CA SER A 198 -6.35 -8.04 -1.81
C SER A 198 -5.32 -6.91 -1.82
N SER A 199 -4.81 -6.51 -0.67
CA SER A 199 -3.79 -5.46 -0.59
C SER A 199 -2.77 -5.74 0.52
N SER A 200 -1.61 -5.10 0.43
CA SER A 200 -0.63 -5.08 1.50
C SER A 200 -0.03 -3.69 1.69
N ILE A 201 0.43 -3.41 2.91
CA ILE A 201 1.18 -2.20 3.25
C ILE A 201 2.37 -2.51 4.15
N GLY A 202 3.42 -1.70 4.07
CA GLY A 202 4.59 -1.79 4.93
C GLY A 202 5.92 -1.59 4.21
N PRO A 203 7.01 -2.03 4.83
CA PRO A 203 7.10 -2.58 6.18
C PRO A 203 6.98 -1.53 7.27
N PHE A 204 7.30 -0.25 6.96
CA PHE A 204 7.37 0.87 7.90
C PHE A 204 6.65 2.09 7.34
N ILE A 205 6.25 3.01 8.24
CA ILE A 205 5.85 4.37 7.88
C ILE A 205 7.05 5.27 8.08
N ILE A 206 7.33 6.10 7.07
CA ILE A 206 8.29 7.22 7.16
C ILE A 206 7.51 8.50 7.34
N PRO A 207 7.83 9.35 8.33
CA PRO A 207 7.26 10.69 8.45
C PRO A 207 7.41 11.50 7.16
N ALA A 208 6.40 12.32 6.86
CA ALA A 208 6.33 13.02 5.57
C ALA A 208 7.50 14.00 5.37
N ASP A 209 7.94 14.67 6.42
CA ASP A 209 9.09 15.59 6.41
C ASP A 209 10.45 14.92 6.12
N GLN A 210 10.51 13.59 6.10
CA GLN A 210 11.75 12.84 5.87
C GLN A 210 11.88 12.31 4.44
N ILE A 211 10.87 12.47 3.62
CA ILE A 211 10.97 12.30 2.17
C ILE A 211 11.13 13.70 1.56
N VAL A 212 12.35 14.01 1.13
CA VAL A 212 12.71 15.35 0.63
C VAL A 212 11.77 15.81 -0.49
N ASP A 213 11.49 14.90 -1.42
CA ASP A 213 10.52 15.12 -2.50
C ASP A 213 9.83 13.80 -2.84
N PRO A 214 8.52 13.68 -2.55
CA PRO A 214 7.76 12.46 -2.85
C PRO A 214 7.58 12.22 -4.36
N TYR A 215 7.85 13.20 -5.20
CA TYR A 215 7.82 13.07 -6.66
C TYR A 215 9.15 12.62 -7.28
N LEU A 216 10.22 12.52 -6.49
CA LEU A 216 11.55 12.06 -6.93
C LEU A 216 11.90 10.69 -6.35
N CYS A 217 10.94 9.80 -6.25
CA CYS A 217 11.12 8.45 -5.73
C CYS A 217 11.07 7.41 -6.84
N MET A 218 12.00 6.43 -6.77
CA MET A 218 12.01 5.27 -7.66
C MET A 218 11.30 4.11 -6.98
N LEU A 219 10.18 3.69 -7.54
CA LEU A 219 9.43 2.52 -7.12
C LEU A 219 9.82 1.32 -7.99
N ARG A 220 9.89 0.14 -7.38
CA ARG A 220 10.21 -1.12 -8.08
C ARG A 220 9.25 -2.21 -7.68
N CYS A 221 8.88 -3.03 -8.66
CA CYS A 221 8.10 -4.24 -8.49
C CYS A 221 8.88 -5.42 -9.07
N VAL A 222 9.12 -6.44 -8.27
CA VAL A 222 9.73 -7.69 -8.70
C VAL A 222 8.80 -8.83 -8.34
N VAL A 223 8.56 -9.74 -9.28
CA VAL A 223 7.86 -11.00 -9.00
C VAL A 223 8.84 -12.13 -9.20
N LYS A 224 8.91 -13.02 -8.21
CA LYS A 224 9.68 -14.25 -8.28
C LYS A 224 8.76 -15.46 -8.28
N ARG A 225 9.08 -16.43 -9.14
CA ARG A 225 8.47 -17.77 -9.20
C ARG A 225 9.57 -18.81 -9.08
N ASP A 226 9.44 -19.75 -8.15
CA ASP A 226 10.47 -20.74 -7.83
C ASP A 226 11.85 -20.10 -7.58
N GLY A 227 11.86 -18.96 -6.88
CA GLY A 227 13.07 -18.20 -6.54
C GLY A 227 13.70 -17.40 -7.69
N LYS A 228 13.17 -17.49 -8.92
CA LYS A 228 13.68 -16.77 -10.09
C LYS A 228 12.85 -15.51 -10.37
N GLU A 229 13.52 -14.40 -10.68
CA GLU A 229 12.84 -13.17 -11.12
C GLU A 229 12.20 -13.40 -12.50
N ILE A 230 10.86 -13.34 -12.54
CA ILE A 230 10.07 -13.49 -13.78
C ILE A 230 9.49 -12.16 -14.26
N ILE A 231 9.30 -11.21 -13.33
CA ILE A 231 8.92 -9.82 -13.62
C ILE A 231 9.85 -8.88 -12.88
N LYS A 232 10.28 -7.84 -13.57
CA LYS A 232 11.00 -6.70 -12.99
C LYS A 232 10.54 -5.43 -13.67
N SER A 233 9.87 -4.58 -12.90
CA SER A 233 9.37 -3.29 -13.38
C SER A 233 9.79 -2.19 -12.42
N SER A 234 9.94 -0.98 -12.94
CA SER A 234 10.22 0.21 -12.13
C SER A 234 9.62 1.45 -12.79
N GLY A 235 9.37 2.46 -11.98
CA GLY A 235 8.91 3.76 -12.42
C GLY A 235 9.19 4.85 -11.39
N GLU A 236 9.15 6.08 -11.84
CA GLU A 236 9.37 7.25 -10.99
C GLU A 236 8.05 7.90 -10.62
N THR A 237 7.93 8.34 -9.37
CA THR A 237 6.77 9.08 -8.88
C THR A 237 6.65 10.47 -9.51
N SER A 238 7.70 10.99 -10.13
CA SER A 238 7.68 12.25 -10.90
C SER A 238 6.69 12.25 -12.07
N GLN A 239 6.28 11.06 -12.53
CA GLN A 239 5.31 10.91 -13.62
C GLN A 239 3.85 10.92 -13.12
N LEU A 240 3.62 11.10 -11.82
CA LEU A 240 2.29 11.25 -11.25
C LEU A 240 1.61 12.50 -11.84
N LYS A 241 0.45 12.32 -12.48
CA LYS A 241 -0.23 13.42 -13.17
C LYS A 241 -0.76 14.47 -12.22
N ARG A 242 -1.33 14.02 -11.10
CA ARG A 242 -1.98 14.87 -10.12
C ARG A 242 -1.09 15.06 -8.92
N SER A 243 -1.12 16.24 -8.30
CA SER A 243 -0.40 16.42 -7.05
C SER A 243 -1.01 15.56 -5.94
N ILE A 244 -0.20 15.23 -4.93
CA ILE A 244 -0.65 14.50 -3.74
C ILE A 244 -1.80 15.25 -3.05
N GLU A 245 -1.71 16.58 -3.00
CA GLU A 245 -2.75 17.44 -2.44
C GLU A 245 -4.06 17.33 -3.22
N GLU A 246 -3.97 17.24 -4.55
CA GLU A 246 -5.15 17.06 -5.42
C GLU A 246 -5.80 15.69 -5.19
N LEU A 247 -5.00 14.61 -5.02
CA LEU A 247 -5.53 13.29 -4.68
C LEU A 247 -6.29 13.33 -3.34
N CYS A 248 -5.68 13.95 -2.32
CA CYS A 248 -6.30 14.13 -1.02
C CYS A 248 -7.54 15.02 -1.09
N TYR A 249 -7.54 16.07 -1.93
CA TYR A 249 -8.69 16.94 -2.13
C TYR A 249 -9.91 16.16 -2.62
N PHE A 250 -9.77 15.34 -3.66
CA PHE A 250 -10.88 14.54 -4.18
C PHE A 250 -11.40 13.51 -3.17
N LEU A 251 -10.52 12.90 -2.38
CA LEU A 251 -10.93 11.99 -1.32
C LEU A 251 -11.73 12.68 -0.22
N LYS A 252 -11.31 13.90 0.16
CA LYS A 252 -11.90 14.68 1.26
C LYS A 252 -13.18 15.43 0.88
N LEU A 253 -13.45 15.61 -0.41
CA LEU A 253 -14.54 16.43 -0.90
C LEU A 253 -15.90 15.90 -0.39
N HIS A 254 -16.49 16.60 0.58
CA HIS A 254 -17.70 16.21 1.30
C HIS A 254 -17.60 14.88 2.06
N ASN A 255 -16.38 14.42 2.34
CA ASN A 255 -16.11 13.17 3.04
C ASN A 255 -15.13 13.42 4.21
N LYS A 256 -15.55 13.05 5.42
CA LYS A 256 -14.65 13.09 6.58
C LYS A 256 -13.79 11.85 6.59
N VAL A 257 -12.51 12.03 6.34
CA VAL A 257 -11.51 10.94 6.32
C VAL A 257 -10.94 10.74 7.72
N PRO A 258 -11.06 9.54 8.32
CA PRO A 258 -10.48 9.27 9.63
C PRO A 258 -8.95 9.34 9.62
N CYS A 259 -8.34 9.85 10.70
CA CYS A 259 -6.89 9.80 10.87
C CYS A 259 -6.36 8.36 10.80
N GLY A 260 -5.22 8.16 10.12
CA GLY A 260 -4.66 6.84 9.86
C GLY A 260 -5.28 6.11 8.68
N THR A 261 -6.22 6.74 7.95
CA THR A 261 -6.62 6.28 6.61
C THR A 261 -5.40 6.23 5.71
N ILE A 262 -5.33 5.21 4.87
CA ILE A 262 -4.30 5.10 3.85
C ILE A 262 -4.88 5.33 2.47
N LEU A 263 -4.08 6.01 1.62
CA LEU A 263 -4.44 6.30 0.24
C LEU A 263 -3.34 5.79 -0.70
N PHE A 264 -3.67 4.81 -1.51
CA PHE A 264 -2.84 4.34 -2.61
C PHE A 264 -2.85 5.36 -3.74
N THR A 265 -1.68 5.66 -4.31
CA THR A 265 -1.52 6.76 -5.28
C THR A 265 -1.55 6.33 -6.74
N GLY A 266 -1.76 5.05 -7.00
CA GLY A 266 -1.59 4.43 -8.32
C GLY A 266 -0.18 3.94 -8.56
N THR A 267 -0.01 3.05 -9.54
CA THR A 267 1.28 2.44 -9.85
C THR A 267 1.97 3.07 -11.07
N CYS A 268 3.28 3.33 -10.95
CA CYS A 268 4.17 3.65 -12.07
C CYS A 268 4.90 2.41 -12.62
N CYS A 269 4.76 1.25 -11.97
CA CYS A 269 5.37 -0.01 -12.36
C CYS A 269 4.45 -0.77 -13.31
N VAL A 270 4.69 -0.68 -14.62
CA VAL A 270 3.86 -1.38 -15.61
C VAL A 270 4.22 -2.86 -15.64
N ILE A 271 3.21 -3.70 -15.46
CA ILE A 271 3.29 -5.16 -15.59
C ILE A 271 2.64 -5.57 -16.91
N PRO A 272 3.26 -6.48 -17.69
CA PRO A 272 2.67 -6.94 -18.96
C PRO A 272 1.31 -7.61 -18.78
N HIS A 273 0.33 -7.27 -19.62
CA HIS A 273 -1.04 -7.80 -19.52
C HIS A 273 -1.19 -9.29 -19.93
N ASN A 274 -0.14 -9.94 -20.39
CA ASN A 274 -0.09 -11.39 -20.56
C ASN A 274 0.44 -12.12 -19.33
N PHE A 275 0.71 -11.39 -18.24
CA PHE A 275 1.17 -11.93 -16.97
C PHE A 275 -0.02 -12.17 -16.02
N ALA A 276 0.10 -13.18 -15.19
CA ALA A 276 -0.77 -13.44 -14.03
C ALA A 276 0.06 -14.01 -12.89
N LEU A 277 -0.28 -13.57 -11.67
CA LEU A 277 0.27 -14.17 -10.44
C LEU A 277 -0.24 -15.61 -10.27
N GLU A 278 0.60 -16.47 -9.73
CA GLU A 278 0.30 -17.86 -9.39
C GLU A 278 0.57 -18.15 -7.92
N ASP A 279 0.10 -19.29 -7.44
CA ASP A 279 0.40 -19.74 -6.08
C ASP A 279 1.91 -19.87 -5.86
N ASN A 280 2.37 -19.43 -4.68
CA ASN A 280 3.76 -19.41 -4.24
C ASN A 280 4.67 -18.41 -4.98
N ASP A 281 4.12 -17.54 -5.83
CA ASP A 281 4.89 -16.38 -6.27
C ASP A 281 5.26 -15.49 -5.06
N GLU A 282 6.41 -14.83 -5.12
CA GLU A 282 6.81 -13.77 -4.19
C GLU A 282 6.75 -12.43 -4.92
N VAL A 283 5.98 -11.47 -4.39
CA VAL A 283 5.97 -10.09 -4.87
C VAL A 283 6.78 -9.21 -3.93
N ILE A 284 7.69 -8.42 -4.49
CA ILE A 284 8.56 -7.50 -3.77
C ILE A 284 8.32 -6.09 -4.33
N VAL A 285 7.79 -5.22 -3.49
CA VAL A 285 7.68 -3.77 -3.75
C VAL A 285 8.77 -3.06 -2.98
N SER A 286 9.54 -2.18 -3.62
CA SER A 286 10.65 -1.51 -2.95
C SER A 286 10.82 -0.05 -3.36
N MET A 287 11.24 0.76 -2.37
CA MET A 287 11.66 2.15 -2.52
C MET A 287 12.79 2.40 -1.51
N SER A 288 13.89 3.04 -1.94
CA SER A 288 15.12 3.13 -1.14
C SER A 288 14.92 3.76 0.24
N GLN A 289 14.02 4.74 0.34
CA GLN A 289 13.76 5.47 1.58
C GLN A 289 12.96 4.62 2.60
N ILE A 290 12.04 3.77 2.12
CA ILE A 290 11.14 2.97 2.97
C ILE A 290 11.73 1.58 3.24
N GLY A 291 12.20 0.90 2.19
CA GLY A 291 12.70 -0.47 2.25
C GLY A 291 11.96 -1.38 1.28
N GLU A 292 11.68 -2.62 1.71
CA GLU A 292 11.03 -3.64 0.89
C GLU A 292 9.78 -4.20 1.59
N LEU A 293 8.67 -4.22 0.87
CA LEU A 293 7.45 -4.92 1.22
C LEU A 293 7.41 -6.23 0.42
N ARG A 294 7.42 -7.36 1.12
CA ARG A 294 7.46 -8.71 0.53
C ARG A 294 6.20 -9.47 0.90
N ASN A 295 5.58 -10.10 -0.08
CA ASN A 295 4.42 -10.94 0.16
C ASN A 295 4.48 -12.22 -0.68
N ASN A 296 4.17 -13.35 -0.06
CA ASN A 296 3.87 -14.57 -0.79
C ASN A 296 2.44 -14.52 -1.33
N ILE A 297 2.22 -15.16 -2.45
CA ILE A 297 0.92 -15.28 -3.10
C ILE A 297 0.33 -16.65 -2.82
N LEU A 298 -0.92 -16.68 -2.36
CA LEU A 298 -1.72 -17.89 -2.18
C LEU A 298 -3.07 -17.72 -2.89
N ARG A 299 -3.72 -18.81 -3.26
CA ARG A 299 -5.07 -18.76 -3.84
C ARG A 299 -6.13 -19.10 -2.80
N HIS A 300 -7.20 -18.32 -2.75
CA HIS A 300 -8.38 -18.70 -1.98
C HIS A 300 -8.94 -20.05 -2.45
N LYS A 301 -9.34 -20.88 -1.50
CA LYS A 301 -10.04 -22.14 -1.84
C LYS A 301 -11.31 -21.81 -2.62
N VAL A 302 -11.62 -22.65 -3.59
CA VAL A 302 -12.88 -22.53 -4.35
C VAL A 302 -14.04 -22.63 -3.35
N VAL A 303 -14.87 -21.59 -3.29
CA VAL A 303 -16.15 -21.66 -2.59
C VAL A 303 -17.06 -22.52 -3.48
N ASP A 304 -17.54 -23.64 -2.93
CA ASP A 304 -18.39 -24.59 -3.68
C ASP A 304 -19.58 -23.84 -4.30
N LYS A 305 -19.74 -23.94 -5.62
CA LYS A 305 -20.77 -23.24 -6.40
C LYS A 305 -22.19 -23.83 -6.16
N ASN A 306 -22.44 -24.36 -4.97
CA ASN A 306 -23.80 -24.72 -4.57
C ASN A 306 -24.65 -23.46 -4.28
N TYR A 307 -24.52 -22.45 -5.13
CA TYR A 307 -25.53 -21.42 -5.28
C TYR A 307 -26.66 -22.08 -6.09
N ASN A 308 -27.61 -22.69 -5.37
CA ASN A 308 -28.88 -23.08 -5.96
C ASN A 308 -29.46 -21.87 -6.67
N ARG A 309 -29.37 -21.83 -8.02
CA ARG A 309 -30.22 -20.95 -8.82
C ARG A 309 -31.64 -21.34 -8.54
N ARG A 310 -32.28 -20.65 -7.59
CA ARG A 310 -33.72 -20.65 -7.46
C ARG A 310 -34.33 -19.74 -8.48
#